data_9eb15c79740356551431fbe9281b126e
#
_entry.id   9eb15c79740356551431fbe9281b126e
#
_cell.length_a   1.000
_cell.length_b   1.000
_cell.length_c   1.000
_cell.angle_alpha   90.00
_cell.angle_beta   90.00
_cell.angle_gamma   90.00
#
_symmetry.space_group_name_H-M   'P 1'
#
loop_
_entity.id
_entity.type
_entity.pdbx_description
1 polymer ?
#
loop_
_entity_poly.entity_id
_entity_poly.type
_entity_poly.pdbx_seq_one_letter_code
_entity_poly.pdbx_strand_id
1 'polypeptide(L)'
;RRSRERFWAKGMEQDKINAYMTLYTALVEICKAAAPMIPFMTEEIYQNLVRSINTEAPESIHLCDFPAVNEAWIDKELEKNMDEVLKIVVMGRACRNSANIKNRQPIGNMYVKAPNVLSEYFVEIIEDELNVKKVNFTEDVSAYTSYTFKPQLRTVGPKYGKFLGQIQKALAELDGNKAMAELKADGVLALPTVSDDVKLSEEDLLITMTQMEGYVTEGDNTVTVVLDTNLTPELVEEGFVRELISKIQTMRKEAGFEVMDKISIYYHADEKVADIFHKYGNDIMGDVLGTEVVAEADSFDSGENGIYCKEWNINGEKVLLGVKKGEN
;
A
#
# COMPACT_ATOMS: atom_id res chain seq x y z
N ARG A 1 3.27 -13.28 -1.39
CA ARG A 1 2.62 -12.52 -2.46
C ARG A 1 3.64 -12.09 -3.51
N ARG A 2 4.73 -11.40 -3.14
CA ARG A 2 5.77 -10.92 -4.05
C ARG A 2 6.48 -12.05 -4.82
N SER A 3 6.73 -13.17 -4.16
CA SER A 3 7.43 -14.31 -4.78
C SER A 3 6.55 -15.16 -5.69
N ARG A 4 5.26 -14.82 -5.86
CA ARG A 4 4.30 -15.67 -6.60
C ARG A 4 4.75 -15.95 -8.04
N GLU A 5 5.21 -14.94 -8.75
CA GLU A 5 5.69 -15.07 -10.14
C GLU A 5 6.88 -16.01 -10.25
N ARG A 6 7.79 -16.01 -9.26
CA ARG A 6 8.93 -16.94 -9.20
C ARG A 6 8.47 -18.39 -9.12
N PHE A 7 7.39 -18.68 -8.36
CA PHE A 7 6.83 -20.03 -8.27
C PHE A 7 6.12 -20.47 -9.56
N TRP A 8 5.54 -19.53 -10.32
CA TRP A 8 4.80 -19.81 -11.54
C TRP A 8 5.63 -19.73 -12.81
N ALA A 9 6.87 -19.29 -12.74
CA ALA A 9 7.79 -19.24 -13.87
C ALA A 9 7.86 -20.61 -14.56
N LYS A 10 7.99 -20.61 -15.90
CA LYS A 10 8.13 -21.84 -16.69
C LYS A 10 9.48 -22.48 -16.38
N GLY A 11 9.51 -23.84 -16.33
CA GLY A 11 10.73 -24.58 -16.04
C GLY A 11 11.10 -24.64 -14.56
N MET A 12 12.28 -25.15 -14.26
CA MET A 12 12.86 -25.30 -12.91
C MET A 12 14.24 -24.65 -12.86
N GLU A 13 14.27 -23.36 -13.17
CA GLU A 13 15.50 -22.57 -13.08
C GLU A 13 15.93 -22.34 -11.64
N GLN A 14 17.19 -22.00 -11.43
CA GLN A 14 17.79 -21.86 -10.11
C GLN A 14 17.02 -20.90 -9.19
N ASP A 15 16.50 -19.80 -9.74
CA ASP A 15 15.69 -18.84 -8.94
C ASP A 15 14.41 -19.46 -8.40
N LYS A 16 13.71 -20.25 -9.22
CA LYS A 16 12.52 -20.99 -8.79
C LYS A 16 12.85 -22.03 -7.73
N ILE A 17 13.93 -22.78 -7.92
CA ILE A 17 14.42 -23.75 -6.92
C ILE A 17 14.74 -23.03 -5.61
N ASN A 18 15.45 -21.89 -5.65
CA ASN A 18 15.77 -21.10 -4.47
C ASN A 18 14.50 -20.62 -3.76
N ALA A 19 13.49 -20.18 -4.50
CA ALA A 19 12.20 -19.75 -3.93
C ALA A 19 11.49 -20.91 -3.19
N TYR A 20 11.43 -22.08 -3.80
CA TYR A 20 10.85 -23.28 -3.16
C TYR A 20 11.65 -23.72 -1.94
N MET A 21 12.98 -23.78 -2.04
CA MET A 21 13.82 -24.20 -0.93
C MET A 21 13.75 -23.24 0.26
N THR A 22 13.72 -21.93 -0.01
CA THR A 22 13.55 -20.93 1.05
C THR A 22 12.21 -21.09 1.77
N LEU A 23 11.12 -21.28 1.00
CA LEU A 23 9.80 -21.48 1.57
C LEU A 23 9.72 -22.80 2.37
N TYR A 24 10.26 -23.88 1.82
CA TYR A 24 10.33 -25.20 2.47
C TYR A 24 11.06 -25.08 3.82
N THR A 25 12.27 -24.53 3.81
CA THR A 25 13.09 -24.39 5.02
C THR A 25 12.36 -23.54 6.08
N ALA A 26 11.81 -22.39 5.67
CA ALA A 26 11.05 -21.52 6.58
C ALA A 26 9.84 -22.24 7.19
N LEU A 27 9.06 -22.96 6.39
CA LEU A 27 7.88 -23.70 6.86
C LEU A 27 8.27 -24.82 7.83
N VAL A 28 9.29 -25.60 7.52
CA VAL A 28 9.73 -26.73 8.37
C VAL A 28 10.26 -26.20 9.71
N GLU A 29 11.10 -25.18 9.71
CA GLU A 29 11.67 -24.64 10.95
C GLU A 29 10.60 -23.93 11.82
N ILE A 30 9.66 -23.20 11.20
CA ILE A 30 8.51 -22.63 11.91
C ILE A 30 7.64 -23.73 12.51
N CYS A 31 7.38 -24.83 11.78
CA CYS A 31 6.59 -25.93 12.29
C CYS A 31 7.27 -26.62 13.48
N LYS A 32 8.59 -26.83 13.43
CA LYS A 32 9.34 -27.37 14.57
C LYS A 32 9.25 -26.47 15.80
N ALA A 33 9.41 -25.15 15.61
CA ALA A 33 9.30 -24.18 16.70
C ALA A 33 7.89 -24.11 17.29
N ALA A 34 6.86 -24.26 16.45
CA ALA A 34 5.45 -24.16 16.84
C ALA A 34 4.85 -25.49 17.33
N ALA A 35 5.52 -26.63 17.12
CA ALA A 35 5.01 -27.97 17.45
C ALA A 35 4.52 -28.12 18.90
N PRO A 36 5.19 -27.55 19.92
CA PRO A 36 4.69 -27.62 21.29
C PRO A 36 3.36 -26.89 21.52
N MET A 37 3.01 -25.91 20.68
CA MET A 37 1.80 -25.06 20.84
C MET A 37 0.64 -25.55 19.96
N ILE A 38 0.94 -26.01 18.75
CA ILE A 38 -0.06 -26.44 17.75
C ILE A 38 0.29 -27.82 17.18
N PRO A 39 0.31 -28.89 18.01
CA PRO A 39 0.92 -30.17 17.70
C PRO A 39 0.33 -30.87 16.48
N PHE A 40 -0.99 -30.84 16.31
CA PHE A 40 -1.65 -31.61 15.23
C PHE A 40 -1.40 -30.97 13.85
N MET A 41 -1.50 -29.66 13.72
CA MET A 41 -1.29 -28.97 12.44
C MET A 41 0.18 -29.06 11.99
N THR A 42 1.11 -28.90 12.92
CA THR A 42 2.54 -28.98 12.62
C THR A 42 2.95 -30.41 12.25
N GLU A 43 2.37 -31.43 12.89
CA GLU A 43 2.56 -32.84 12.51
C GLU A 43 2.07 -33.07 11.09
N GLU A 44 0.86 -32.65 10.76
CA GLU A 44 0.28 -32.86 9.42
C GLU A 44 1.15 -32.19 8.33
N ILE A 45 1.62 -30.96 8.57
CA ILE A 45 2.52 -30.26 7.65
C ILE A 45 3.86 -31.03 7.52
N TYR A 46 4.41 -31.52 8.63
CA TYR A 46 5.66 -32.27 8.63
C TYR A 46 5.55 -33.58 7.87
N GLN A 47 4.48 -34.35 8.07
CA GLN A 47 4.23 -35.58 7.33
C GLN A 47 4.14 -35.31 5.82
N ASN A 48 3.46 -34.24 5.41
CA ASN A 48 3.32 -33.87 4.00
C ASN A 48 4.59 -33.31 3.37
N LEU A 49 5.34 -32.45 4.07
CA LEU A 49 6.51 -31.80 3.51
C LEU A 49 7.81 -32.58 3.67
N VAL A 50 7.99 -33.29 4.77
CA VAL A 50 9.26 -33.95 5.10
C VAL A 50 9.16 -35.48 4.93
N ARG A 51 8.25 -36.12 5.62
CA ARG A 51 8.14 -37.58 5.61
C ARG A 51 7.72 -38.17 4.27
N SER A 52 6.88 -37.48 3.52
CA SER A 52 6.49 -37.88 2.17
C SER A 52 7.66 -37.98 1.18
N ILE A 53 8.75 -37.25 1.45
CA ILE A 53 9.92 -37.16 0.59
C ILE A 53 11.10 -37.95 1.18
N ASN A 54 11.29 -37.89 2.50
CA ASN A 54 12.38 -38.54 3.22
C ASN A 54 11.86 -39.44 4.34
N THR A 55 11.73 -40.73 4.06
CA THR A 55 11.27 -41.73 5.01
C THR A 55 12.25 -42.04 6.15
N GLU A 56 13.51 -41.59 6.05
CA GLU A 56 14.51 -41.75 7.10
C GLU A 56 14.48 -40.62 8.14
N ALA A 57 13.74 -39.51 7.84
CA ALA A 57 13.53 -38.46 8.83
C ALA A 57 12.75 -39.02 10.05
N PRO A 58 12.81 -38.35 11.23
CA PRO A 58 12.03 -38.75 12.40
C PRO A 58 10.57 -38.99 12.07
N GLU A 59 9.95 -40.02 12.66
CA GLU A 59 8.55 -40.42 12.37
C GLU A 59 7.53 -39.33 12.66
N SER A 60 7.87 -38.40 13.58
CA SER A 60 7.03 -37.30 13.99
C SER A 60 7.87 -36.03 14.18
N ILE A 61 7.28 -34.87 13.92
CA ILE A 61 7.91 -33.55 14.20
C ILE A 61 8.27 -33.42 15.68
N HIS A 62 7.55 -34.08 16.56
CA HIS A 62 7.76 -34.09 18.02
C HIS A 62 9.01 -34.86 18.45
N LEU A 63 9.61 -35.63 17.54
CA LEU A 63 10.90 -36.32 17.73
C LEU A 63 12.07 -35.51 17.12
N CYS A 64 11.79 -34.40 16.50
CA CYS A 64 12.82 -33.49 15.97
C CYS A 64 13.37 -32.59 17.06
N ASP A 65 14.64 -32.18 16.91
CA ASP A 65 15.22 -31.15 17.76
C ASP A 65 14.56 -29.79 17.50
N PHE A 66 14.51 -28.94 18.53
CA PHE A 66 14.09 -27.56 18.39
C PHE A 66 15.03 -26.81 17.47
N PRO A 67 14.52 -25.90 16.60
CA PRO A 67 15.37 -25.17 15.66
C PRO A 67 16.54 -24.45 16.32
N ALA A 68 17.73 -24.66 15.79
CA ALA A 68 18.92 -23.92 16.21
C ALA A 68 19.10 -22.67 15.33
N VAL A 69 19.64 -21.61 15.93
CA VAL A 69 19.97 -20.38 15.19
C VAL A 69 21.11 -20.66 14.22
N ASN A 70 20.95 -20.28 12.97
CA ASN A 70 22.00 -20.28 11.97
C ASN A 70 22.53 -18.87 11.79
N GLU A 71 23.62 -18.53 12.47
CA GLU A 71 24.25 -17.20 12.45
C GLU A 71 24.64 -16.74 11.03
N ALA A 72 24.93 -17.68 10.12
CA ALA A 72 25.30 -17.36 8.74
C ALA A 72 24.13 -16.81 7.90
N TRP A 73 22.90 -16.96 8.37
CA TRP A 73 21.69 -16.44 7.71
C TRP A 73 21.25 -15.09 8.23
N ILE A 74 21.91 -14.59 9.28
CA ILE A 74 21.56 -13.32 9.90
C ILE A 74 22.31 -12.19 9.19
N ASP A 75 21.57 -11.37 8.47
CA ASP A 75 22.06 -10.14 7.85
C ASP A 75 21.41 -8.93 8.53
N LYS A 76 22.16 -8.32 9.45
CA LYS A 76 21.66 -7.19 10.26
C LYS A 76 21.37 -5.94 9.46
N GLU A 77 22.06 -5.72 8.35
CA GLU A 77 21.83 -4.58 7.48
C GLU A 77 20.53 -4.79 6.67
N LEU A 78 20.34 -5.99 6.13
CA LEU A 78 19.11 -6.37 5.45
C LEU A 78 17.89 -6.26 6.39
N GLU A 79 18.00 -6.79 7.61
CA GLU A 79 16.96 -6.71 8.63
C GLU A 79 16.58 -5.24 8.91
N LYS A 80 17.57 -4.39 9.17
CA LYS A 80 17.36 -2.96 9.43
C LYS A 80 16.67 -2.24 8.26
N ASN A 81 17.12 -2.50 7.04
CA ASN A 81 16.52 -1.89 5.85
C ASN A 81 15.09 -2.38 5.62
N MET A 82 14.81 -3.66 5.87
CA MET A 82 13.44 -4.21 5.78
C MET A 82 12.52 -3.67 6.87
N ASP A 83 13.00 -3.44 8.08
CA ASP A 83 12.23 -2.78 9.14
C ASP A 83 11.85 -1.35 8.74
N GLU A 84 12.75 -0.61 8.09
CA GLU A 84 12.47 0.72 7.57
C GLU A 84 11.46 0.68 6.40
N VAL A 85 11.60 -0.28 5.47
CA VAL A 85 10.59 -0.54 4.42
C VAL A 85 9.22 -0.81 5.03
N LEU A 86 9.14 -1.71 6.02
CA LEU A 86 7.89 -2.05 6.68
C LEU A 86 7.23 -0.83 7.32
N LYS A 87 8.02 -0.01 7.99
CA LYS A 87 7.56 1.24 8.63
C LYS A 87 6.99 2.22 7.59
N ILE A 88 7.70 2.45 6.49
CA ILE A 88 7.26 3.32 5.39
C ILE A 88 5.97 2.77 4.77
N VAL A 89 5.88 1.46 4.53
CA VAL A 89 4.68 0.82 3.96
C VAL A 89 3.46 0.96 4.88
N VAL A 90 3.65 0.81 6.21
CA VAL A 90 2.57 1.01 7.18
C VAL A 90 2.05 2.45 7.14
N MET A 91 2.96 3.44 7.13
CA MET A 91 2.58 4.86 7.03
C MET A 91 1.94 5.20 5.68
N GLY A 92 2.47 4.67 4.58
CA GLY A 92 1.88 4.86 3.26
C GLY A 92 0.46 4.28 3.14
N ARG A 93 0.18 3.15 3.79
CA ARG A 93 -1.18 2.60 3.90
C ARG A 93 -2.08 3.49 4.76
N ALA A 94 -1.56 4.07 5.83
CA ALA A 94 -2.29 5.04 6.63
C ALA A 94 -2.65 6.29 5.81
N CYS A 95 -1.71 6.84 5.02
CA CYS A 95 -1.99 7.93 4.07
C CYS A 95 -3.10 7.58 3.08
N ARG A 96 -3.07 6.37 2.49
CA ARG A 96 -4.13 5.91 1.58
C ARG A 96 -5.50 5.83 2.27
N ASN A 97 -5.53 5.33 3.48
CA ASN A 97 -6.77 5.23 4.26
C ASN A 97 -7.33 6.62 4.61
N SER A 98 -6.46 7.54 5.05
CA SER A 98 -6.84 8.94 5.35
C SER A 98 -7.35 9.67 4.11
N ALA A 99 -6.75 9.39 2.93
CA ALA A 99 -7.20 9.92 1.63
C ALA A 99 -8.42 9.19 1.04
N ASN A 100 -8.87 8.08 1.65
CA ASN A 100 -9.90 7.19 1.12
C ASN A 100 -9.58 6.66 -0.31
N ILE A 101 -8.30 6.41 -0.60
CA ILE A 101 -7.83 5.89 -1.88
C ILE A 101 -7.60 4.38 -1.77
N LYS A 102 -8.29 3.61 -2.60
CA LYS A 102 -8.16 2.14 -2.65
C LYS A 102 -6.74 1.73 -3.04
N ASN A 103 -6.24 0.60 -2.50
CA ASN A 103 -4.90 0.10 -2.84
C ASN A 103 -4.70 -0.22 -4.33
N ARG A 104 -5.77 -0.52 -5.08
CA ARG A 104 -5.69 -0.78 -6.52
C ARG A 104 -5.58 0.48 -7.36
N GLN A 105 -5.93 1.64 -6.80
CA GLN A 105 -5.72 2.92 -7.47
C GLN A 105 -4.23 3.26 -7.42
N PRO A 106 -3.52 3.29 -8.57
CA PRO A 106 -2.13 3.72 -8.58
C PRO A 106 -2.02 5.20 -8.24
N ILE A 107 -0.92 5.54 -7.59
CA ILE A 107 -0.55 6.92 -7.23
C ILE A 107 0.74 7.29 -7.95
N GLY A 108 0.84 8.52 -8.42
CA GLY A 108 2.00 8.99 -9.17
C GLY A 108 3.26 9.07 -8.31
N ASN A 109 3.21 9.83 -7.23
CA ASN A 109 4.37 10.12 -6.40
C ASN A 109 4.09 9.91 -4.91
N MET A 110 5.13 9.48 -4.22
CA MET A 110 5.22 9.49 -2.77
C MET A 110 6.58 10.08 -2.37
N TYR A 111 6.59 10.87 -1.32
CA TYR A 111 7.81 11.46 -0.79
C TYR A 111 8.05 10.92 0.61
N VAL A 112 9.29 10.55 0.88
CA VAL A 112 9.70 9.95 2.14
C VAL A 112 10.85 10.73 2.73
N LYS A 113 10.66 11.20 3.96
CA LYS A 113 11.73 11.70 4.80
C LYS A 113 12.08 10.63 5.82
N ALA A 114 13.29 10.11 5.74
CA ALA A 114 13.79 9.05 6.62
C ALA A 114 15.27 9.29 6.93
N PRO A 115 15.79 8.69 8.02
CA PRO A 115 17.21 8.83 8.40
C PRO A 115 18.18 8.29 7.34
N ASN A 116 17.76 7.26 6.60
CA ASN A 116 18.56 6.62 5.57
C ASN A 116 17.82 6.65 4.23
N VAL A 117 18.59 6.83 3.15
CA VAL A 117 18.08 6.62 1.79
C VAL A 117 18.26 5.14 1.45
N LEU A 118 17.16 4.46 1.21
CA LEU A 118 17.16 3.04 0.85
C LEU A 118 17.64 2.84 -0.59
N SER A 119 18.28 1.69 -0.86
CA SER A 119 18.69 1.34 -2.22
C SER A 119 17.46 1.03 -3.10
N GLU A 120 17.63 1.06 -4.42
CA GLU A 120 16.60 0.85 -5.43
C GLU A 120 15.79 -0.44 -5.18
N TYR A 121 16.46 -1.53 -4.81
CA TYR A 121 15.80 -2.80 -4.45
C TYR A 121 14.72 -2.63 -3.37
N PHE A 122 14.99 -1.85 -2.32
CA PHE A 122 14.02 -1.62 -1.25
C PHE A 122 12.94 -0.60 -1.66
N VAL A 123 13.32 0.37 -2.50
CA VAL A 123 12.38 1.35 -3.07
C VAL A 123 11.32 0.65 -3.91
N GLU A 124 11.71 -0.28 -4.80
CA GLU A 124 10.80 -1.09 -5.60
C GLU A 124 9.81 -1.90 -4.72
N ILE A 125 10.28 -2.38 -3.54
CA ILE A 125 9.37 -3.06 -2.60
C ILE A 125 8.28 -2.13 -2.11
N ILE A 126 8.64 -0.89 -1.77
CA ILE A 126 7.69 0.12 -1.29
C ILE A 126 6.70 0.50 -2.41
N GLU A 127 7.21 0.72 -3.62
CA GLU A 127 6.41 1.06 -4.80
C GLU A 127 5.36 -0.01 -5.10
N ASP A 128 5.77 -1.27 -5.13
CA ASP A 128 4.89 -2.42 -5.35
C ASP A 128 3.83 -2.59 -4.24
N GLU A 129 4.25 -2.50 -2.97
CA GLU A 129 3.35 -2.72 -1.83
C GLU A 129 2.32 -1.61 -1.66
N LEU A 130 2.69 -0.40 -2.04
CA LEU A 130 1.82 0.78 -1.97
C LEU A 130 1.15 1.13 -3.30
N ASN A 131 1.48 0.44 -4.40
CA ASN A 131 1.01 0.77 -5.73
C ASN A 131 1.25 2.25 -6.07
N VAL A 132 2.49 2.68 -5.92
CA VAL A 132 2.99 4.02 -6.23
C VAL A 132 3.97 3.91 -7.38
N LYS A 133 3.91 4.82 -8.35
CA LYS A 133 4.79 4.80 -9.54
C LYS A 133 6.21 5.21 -9.19
N LYS A 134 6.36 6.14 -8.23
CA LYS A 134 7.67 6.64 -7.84
C LYS A 134 7.71 7.05 -6.38
N VAL A 135 8.68 6.53 -5.66
CA VAL A 135 9.03 6.94 -4.30
C VAL A 135 10.27 7.83 -4.34
N ASN A 136 10.16 9.02 -3.77
CA ASN A 136 11.21 10.02 -3.74
C ASN A 136 11.66 10.26 -2.30
N PHE A 137 12.91 9.97 -1.98
CA PHE A 137 13.49 10.35 -0.70
C PHE A 137 13.87 11.82 -0.70
N THR A 138 13.52 12.54 0.38
CA THR A 138 13.78 13.96 0.53
C THR A 138 14.18 14.29 1.97
N GLU A 139 15.02 15.28 2.13
CA GLU A 139 15.40 15.79 3.47
C GLU A 139 14.32 16.73 4.04
N ASP A 140 13.50 17.32 3.19
CA ASP A 140 12.48 18.28 3.59
C ASP A 140 11.12 17.96 2.97
N VAL A 141 10.10 17.89 3.82
CA VAL A 141 8.69 17.70 3.45
C VAL A 141 7.84 18.96 3.70
N SER A 142 8.46 20.08 4.06
CA SER A 142 7.77 21.34 4.35
C SER A 142 6.98 21.88 3.15
N ALA A 143 7.39 21.53 1.93
CA ALA A 143 6.67 21.88 0.70
C ALA A 143 5.28 21.23 0.59
N TYR A 144 5.00 20.16 1.36
CA TYR A 144 3.76 19.40 1.31
C TYR A 144 2.91 19.54 2.57
N THR A 145 3.43 20.29 3.56
CA THR A 145 2.76 20.53 4.83
C THR A 145 2.61 22.02 5.04
N SER A 146 1.57 22.44 5.73
CA SER A 146 1.37 23.79 6.18
C SER A 146 1.20 23.79 7.69
N TYR A 147 1.71 24.82 8.35
CA TYR A 147 1.52 25.01 9.78
C TYR A 147 0.52 26.12 10.03
N THR A 148 -0.38 25.88 10.99
CA THR A 148 -1.28 26.91 11.50
C THR A 148 -0.96 27.15 12.97
N PHE A 149 -0.99 28.41 13.36
CA PHE A 149 -0.64 28.84 14.69
C PHE A 149 -1.86 29.46 15.40
N LYS A 150 -2.07 29.08 16.65
CA LYS A 150 -3.03 29.74 17.52
C LYS A 150 -2.33 30.10 18.82
N PRO A 151 -2.68 31.24 19.46
CA PRO A 151 -2.08 31.58 20.74
C PRO A 151 -2.53 30.61 21.84
N GLN A 152 -1.59 30.15 22.65
CA GLN A 152 -1.87 29.43 23.87
C GLN A 152 -2.37 30.42 24.92
N LEU A 153 -3.67 30.47 25.16
CA LEU A 153 -4.31 31.50 26.00
C LEU A 153 -3.74 31.53 27.43
N ARG A 154 -3.32 30.36 27.93
CA ARG A 154 -2.78 30.23 29.29
C ARG A 154 -1.45 30.96 29.47
N THR A 155 -0.61 31.02 28.47
CA THR A 155 0.71 31.64 28.51
C THR A 155 0.70 33.05 27.91
N VAL A 156 0.00 33.26 26.79
CA VAL A 156 -0.09 34.55 26.11
C VAL A 156 -0.98 35.54 26.83
N GLY A 157 -2.04 35.07 27.49
CA GLY A 157 -2.97 35.96 28.23
C GLY A 157 -2.29 36.82 29.31
N PRO A 158 -1.49 36.24 30.19
CA PRO A 158 -0.75 37.00 31.20
C PRO A 158 0.32 37.94 30.64
N LYS A 159 0.99 37.53 29.52
CA LYS A 159 2.08 38.30 28.90
C LYS A 159 1.54 39.43 28.01
N TYR A 160 0.56 39.15 27.17
CA TYR A 160 0.13 40.02 26.06
C TYR A 160 -1.41 40.16 25.98
N GLY A 161 -2.14 40.08 27.07
CA GLY A 161 -3.61 40.07 27.09
C GLY A 161 -4.27 41.24 26.35
N LYS A 162 -3.65 42.44 26.37
CA LYS A 162 -4.14 43.62 25.64
C LYS A 162 -4.08 43.44 24.10
N PHE A 163 -3.18 42.62 23.62
CA PHE A 163 -2.95 42.35 22.20
C PHE A 163 -3.53 41.05 21.70
N LEU A 164 -4.19 40.27 22.55
CA LEU A 164 -4.61 38.90 22.26
C LEU A 164 -5.40 38.76 20.94
N GLY A 165 -6.37 39.65 20.70
CA GLY A 165 -7.15 39.65 19.46
C GLY A 165 -6.33 39.97 18.22
N GLN A 166 -5.36 40.88 18.34
CA GLN A 166 -4.45 41.26 17.26
C GLN A 166 -3.44 40.13 16.97
N ILE A 167 -2.92 39.45 18.03
CA ILE A 167 -2.05 38.28 17.92
C ILE A 167 -2.79 37.16 17.22
N GLN A 168 -4.03 36.87 17.61
CA GLN A 168 -4.83 35.81 16.99
C GLN A 168 -5.06 36.06 15.49
N LYS A 169 -5.33 37.31 15.11
CA LYS A 169 -5.51 37.71 13.71
C LYS A 169 -4.20 37.60 12.95
N ALA A 170 -3.10 38.13 13.49
CA ALA A 170 -1.79 38.08 12.87
C ALA A 170 -1.32 36.65 12.63
N LEU A 171 -1.49 35.75 13.62
CA LEU A 171 -1.14 34.34 13.51
C LEU A 171 -1.97 33.61 12.43
N ALA A 172 -3.23 33.99 12.23
CA ALA A 172 -4.09 33.40 11.21
C ALA A 172 -3.73 33.82 9.78
N GLU A 173 -3.09 34.98 9.63
CA GLU A 173 -2.70 35.57 8.33
C GLU A 173 -1.24 35.23 7.94
N LEU A 174 -0.45 34.62 8.82
CA LEU A 174 0.93 34.21 8.57
C LEU A 174 1.07 33.09 7.56
N ASP A 175 2.14 33.13 6.76
CA ASP A 175 2.64 31.96 6.07
C ASP A 175 3.20 30.98 7.09
N GLY A 176 2.45 29.91 7.33
CA GLY A 176 2.76 28.95 8.40
C GLY A 176 4.11 28.28 8.25
N ASN A 177 4.59 28.04 7.03
CA ASN A 177 5.88 27.38 6.81
C ASN A 177 7.04 28.34 7.11
N LYS A 178 6.93 29.61 6.72
CA LYS A 178 7.93 30.64 7.05
C LYS A 178 7.98 30.89 8.55
N ALA A 179 6.81 31.05 9.19
CA ALA A 179 6.71 31.24 10.63
C ALA A 179 7.31 30.07 11.42
N MET A 180 7.13 28.84 10.95
CA MET A 180 7.74 27.66 11.55
C MET A 180 9.25 27.62 11.37
N ALA A 181 9.76 28.07 10.21
CA ALA A 181 11.20 28.17 9.97
C ALA A 181 11.84 29.22 10.89
N GLU A 182 11.23 30.40 11.05
CA GLU A 182 11.68 31.45 11.98
C GLU A 182 11.67 30.96 13.43
N LEU A 183 10.58 30.33 13.85
CA LEU A 183 10.47 29.78 15.22
C LEU A 183 11.58 28.75 15.52
N LYS A 184 11.94 27.91 14.54
CA LYS A 184 13.02 26.91 14.71
C LYS A 184 14.41 27.56 14.69
N ALA A 185 14.61 28.59 13.92
CA ALA A 185 15.90 29.29 13.80
C ALA A 185 16.18 30.18 15.01
N ASP A 186 15.19 30.97 15.44
CA ASP A 186 15.35 32.04 16.42
C ASP A 186 14.80 31.67 17.81
N GLY A 187 14.07 30.54 17.93
CA GLY A 187 13.40 30.09 19.15
C GLY A 187 12.16 30.91 19.50
N VAL A 188 11.90 31.98 18.75
CA VAL A 188 10.74 32.87 18.96
C VAL A 188 10.18 33.35 17.62
N LEU A 189 8.88 33.54 17.57
CA LEU A 189 8.16 34.12 16.47
C LEU A 189 7.83 35.59 16.79
N ALA A 190 8.40 36.49 16.04
CA ALA A 190 8.13 37.95 16.22
C ALA A 190 6.88 38.35 15.43
N LEU A 191 6.03 39.16 16.03
CA LEU A 191 4.83 39.72 15.37
C LEU A 191 4.91 41.27 15.28
N PRO A 192 5.76 41.82 14.42
CA PRO A 192 5.95 43.24 14.29
C PRO A 192 4.68 43.97 13.82
N THR A 193 3.78 43.29 13.14
CA THR A 193 2.46 43.82 12.74
C THR A 193 1.54 44.11 13.91
N VAL A 194 1.81 43.53 15.08
CA VAL A 194 1.08 43.77 16.32
C VAL A 194 1.85 44.76 17.20
N SER A 195 3.10 44.45 17.52
CA SER A 195 4.05 45.30 18.26
C SER A 195 5.45 44.70 18.18
N ASP A 196 6.50 45.51 18.14
CA ASP A 196 7.90 45.07 18.17
C ASP A 196 8.26 44.27 19.45
N ASP A 197 7.49 44.49 20.52
CA ASP A 197 7.67 43.77 21.80
C ASP A 197 7.03 42.39 21.87
N VAL A 198 6.18 42.04 20.89
CA VAL A 198 5.48 40.75 20.86
C VAL A 198 6.36 39.67 20.25
N LYS A 199 6.93 38.83 21.10
CA LYS A 199 7.71 37.65 20.74
C LYS A 199 7.12 36.42 21.42
N LEU A 200 6.70 35.46 20.60
CA LEU A 200 6.06 34.24 21.04
C LEU A 200 7.02 33.06 20.95
N SER A 201 7.24 32.38 22.06
CA SER A 201 7.98 31.11 22.07
C SER A 201 7.08 29.93 21.67
N GLU A 202 7.66 28.77 21.45
CA GLU A 202 6.90 27.56 21.13
C GLU A 202 5.83 27.24 22.19
N GLU A 203 6.12 27.49 23.47
CA GLU A 203 5.15 27.31 24.58
C GLU A 203 3.97 28.29 24.54
N ASP A 204 4.11 29.40 23.84
CA ASP A 204 3.06 30.40 23.67
C ASP A 204 2.13 30.09 22.48
N LEU A 205 2.43 29.04 21.73
CA LEU A 205 1.76 28.68 20.48
C LEU A 205 1.14 27.29 20.55
N LEU A 206 -0.09 27.18 20.06
CA LEU A 206 -0.69 25.92 19.65
C LEU A 206 -0.39 25.76 18.17
N ILE A 207 0.59 24.90 17.87
CA ILE A 207 1.04 24.62 16.50
C ILE A 207 0.29 23.39 15.99
N THR A 208 -0.43 23.55 14.89
CA THR A 208 -1.10 22.45 14.23
C THR A 208 -0.52 22.30 12.82
N MET A 209 0.00 21.12 12.51
CA MET A 209 0.40 20.78 11.17
C MET A 209 -0.85 20.43 10.36
N THR A 210 -1.07 21.13 9.26
CA THR A 210 -2.13 20.84 8.29
C THR A 210 -1.51 20.38 6.99
N GLN A 211 -2.22 19.52 6.28
CA GLN A 211 -1.80 19.01 4.98
C GLN A 211 -2.14 20.05 3.91
N MET A 212 -1.28 20.19 2.90
CA MET A 212 -1.63 20.93 1.71
C MET A 212 -2.68 20.17 0.89
N GLU A 213 -3.54 20.90 0.20
CA GLU A 213 -4.51 20.32 -0.71
C GLU A 213 -3.80 19.43 -1.76
N GLY A 214 -4.30 18.22 -1.99
CA GLY A 214 -3.69 17.25 -2.89
C GLY A 214 -2.57 16.40 -2.27
N TYR A 215 -2.28 16.56 -0.97
CA TYR A 215 -1.27 15.75 -0.28
C TYR A 215 -1.81 15.22 1.05
N VAL A 216 -1.41 14.00 1.38
CA VAL A 216 -1.70 13.39 2.69
C VAL A 216 -0.40 12.95 3.34
N THR A 217 -0.21 13.33 4.59
CA THR A 217 1.02 13.10 5.34
C THR A 217 0.75 12.27 6.57
N GLU A 218 1.58 11.26 6.78
CA GLU A 218 1.65 10.47 8.00
C GLU A 218 3.10 10.32 8.44
N GLY A 219 3.36 10.30 9.72
CA GLY A 219 4.73 10.18 10.18
C GLY A 219 4.87 10.10 11.68
N ASP A 220 6.09 9.83 12.09
CA ASP A 220 6.54 9.89 13.48
C ASP A 220 7.80 10.78 13.59
N ASN A 221 8.49 10.70 14.72
CA ASN A 221 9.69 11.50 14.98
C ASN A 221 10.88 11.13 14.06
N THR A 222 10.83 10.02 13.34
CA THR A 222 11.96 9.48 12.55
C THR A 222 11.66 9.40 11.06
N VAL A 223 10.43 9.03 10.69
CA VAL A 223 10.02 8.86 9.30
C VAL A 223 8.76 9.67 9.04
N THR A 224 8.71 10.34 7.91
CA THR A 224 7.51 11.03 7.42
C THR A 224 7.26 10.61 5.98
N VAL A 225 6.03 10.23 5.69
CA VAL A 225 5.55 9.85 4.37
C VAL A 225 4.52 10.85 3.89
N VAL A 226 4.70 11.35 2.69
CA VAL A 226 3.76 12.25 2.00
C VAL A 226 3.28 11.58 0.74
N LEU A 227 1.98 11.41 0.61
CA LEU A 227 1.33 10.81 -0.55
C LEU A 227 0.73 11.91 -1.43
N ASP A 228 1.11 11.95 -2.70
CA ASP A 228 0.50 12.81 -3.71
C ASP A 228 -0.84 12.22 -4.14
N THR A 229 -1.94 12.85 -3.77
CA THR A 229 -3.30 12.38 -4.07
C THR A 229 -3.88 12.99 -5.34
N ASN A 230 -3.09 13.77 -6.08
CA ASN A 230 -3.47 14.32 -7.37
C ASN A 230 -3.40 13.22 -8.44
N LEU A 231 -4.53 12.68 -8.81
CA LEU A 231 -4.61 11.60 -9.79
C LEU A 231 -4.72 12.18 -11.21
N THR A 232 -3.83 11.74 -12.09
CA THR A 232 -3.97 12.03 -13.52
C THR A 232 -5.04 11.14 -14.16
N PRO A 233 -5.62 11.53 -15.32
CA PRO A 233 -6.58 10.70 -16.02
C PRO A 233 -6.06 9.27 -16.29
N GLU A 234 -4.79 9.13 -16.66
CA GLU A 234 -4.15 7.83 -16.92
C GLU A 234 -4.09 6.95 -15.67
N LEU A 235 -3.78 7.55 -14.51
CA LEU A 235 -3.78 6.80 -13.23
C LEU A 235 -5.18 6.36 -12.82
N VAL A 236 -6.19 7.17 -13.11
CA VAL A 236 -7.59 6.81 -12.87
C VAL A 236 -7.99 5.65 -13.77
N GLU A 237 -7.68 5.70 -15.07
CA GLU A 237 -7.93 4.61 -16.02
C GLU A 237 -7.24 3.31 -15.58
N GLU A 238 -5.97 3.37 -15.21
CA GLU A 238 -5.25 2.20 -14.69
C GLU A 238 -5.91 1.63 -13.43
N GLY A 239 -6.43 2.49 -12.56
CA GLY A 239 -7.21 2.10 -11.40
C GLY A 239 -8.49 1.33 -11.77
N PHE A 240 -9.19 1.75 -12.81
CA PHE A 240 -10.34 1.03 -13.38
C PHE A 240 -9.94 -0.35 -13.91
N VAL A 241 -8.88 -0.42 -14.72
CA VAL A 241 -8.37 -1.68 -15.27
C VAL A 241 -8.06 -2.69 -14.15
N ARG A 242 -7.34 -2.27 -13.12
CA ARG A 242 -7.00 -3.13 -11.96
C ARG A 242 -8.21 -3.59 -11.17
N GLU A 243 -9.24 -2.74 -11.02
CA GLU A 243 -10.50 -3.15 -10.39
C GLU A 243 -11.27 -4.13 -11.27
N LEU A 244 -11.36 -3.92 -12.59
CA LEU A 244 -11.98 -4.87 -13.53
C LEU A 244 -11.33 -6.24 -13.46
N ILE A 245 -9.98 -6.30 -13.58
CA ILE A 245 -9.20 -7.54 -13.46
C ILE A 245 -9.53 -8.25 -12.13
N SER A 246 -9.54 -7.52 -11.03
CA SER A 246 -9.87 -8.10 -9.72
C SER A 246 -11.28 -8.66 -9.64
N LYS A 247 -12.28 -7.98 -10.22
CA LYS A 247 -13.66 -8.47 -10.24
C LYS A 247 -13.80 -9.71 -11.11
N ILE A 248 -13.20 -9.71 -12.29
CA ILE A 248 -13.18 -10.87 -13.19
C ILE A 248 -12.50 -12.06 -12.51
N GLN A 249 -11.36 -11.88 -11.84
CA GLN A 249 -10.70 -12.96 -11.10
C GLN A 249 -11.56 -13.48 -9.93
N THR A 250 -12.31 -12.60 -9.25
CA THR A 250 -13.27 -13.00 -8.23
C THR A 250 -14.39 -13.86 -8.83
N MET A 251 -14.93 -13.43 -9.97
CA MET A 251 -15.99 -14.16 -10.67
C MET A 251 -15.52 -15.53 -11.16
N ARG A 252 -14.29 -15.65 -11.67
CA ARG A 252 -13.70 -16.95 -12.02
C ARG A 252 -13.72 -17.93 -10.85
N LYS A 253 -13.33 -17.44 -9.66
CA LYS A 253 -13.34 -18.25 -8.44
C LYS A 253 -14.76 -18.61 -8.00
N GLU A 254 -15.69 -17.66 -8.03
CA GLU A 254 -17.10 -17.88 -7.65
C GLU A 254 -17.80 -18.85 -8.64
N ALA A 255 -17.44 -18.81 -9.91
CA ALA A 255 -17.93 -19.73 -10.95
C ALA A 255 -17.27 -21.12 -10.89
N GLY A 256 -16.30 -21.34 -9.98
CA GLY A 256 -15.62 -22.64 -9.82
C GLY A 256 -14.63 -22.98 -10.93
N PHE A 257 -14.11 -21.98 -11.65
CA PHE A 257 -13.13 -22.20 -12.72
C PHE A 257 -11.75 -22.54 -12.14
N GLU A 258 -11.04 -23.41 -12.84
CA GLU A 258 -9.65 -23.74 -12.52
C GLU A 258 -8.71 -22.56 -12.87
N VAL A 259 -7.55 -22.54 -12.23
CA VAL A 259 -6.57 -21.42 -12.39
C VAL A 259 -6.17 -21.25 -13.86
N MET A 260 -6.04 -22.32 -14.61
CA MET A 260 -5.59 -22.32 -16.01
C MET A 260 -6.72 -22.25 -17.04
N ASP A 261 -7.98 -22.25 -16.60
CA ASP A 261 -9.10 -22.16 -17.53
C ASP A 261 -9.06 -20.84 -18.29
N LYS A 262 -9.25 -20.90 -19.59
CA LYS A 262 -9.48 -19.73 -20.43
C LYS A 262 -10.92 -19.28 -20.32
N ILE A 263 -11.17 -17.97 -20.46
CA ILE A 263 -12.51 -17.41 -20.34
C ILE A 263 -12.85 -16.45 -21.47
N SER A 264 -14.14 -16.37 -21.81
CA SER A 264 -14.72 -15.25 -22.54
C SER A 264 -15.29 -14.26 -21.53
N ILE A 265 -15.08 -12.96 -21.77
CA ILE A 265 -15.52 -11.87 -20.90
C ILE A 265 -16.67 -11.15 -21.59
N TYR A 266 -17.77 -10.97 -20.90
CA TYR A 266 -18.93 -10.20 -21.34
C TYR A 266 -19.11 -9.00 -20.45
N TYR A 267 -19.48 -7.86 -21.00
CA TYR A 267 -19.80 -6.69 -20.22
C TYR A 267 -20.97 -5.89 -20.80
N HIS A 268 -21.75 -5.31 -19.90
CA HIS A 268 -22.72 -4.26 -20.19
C HIS A 268 -22.45 -3.10 -19.20
N ALA A 269 -22.14 -1.93 -19.73
CA ALA A 269 -21.71 -0.78 -18.96
C ALA A 269 -21.95 0.52 -19.70
N ASP A 270 -21.75 1.64 -19.01
CA ASP A 270 -21.75 2.97 -19.64
C ASP A 270 -20.53 3.19 -20.55
N GLU A 271 -20.56 4.33 -21.27
CA GLU A 271 -19.53 4.71 -22.24
C GLU A 271 -18.13 4.75 -21.63
N LYS A 272 -18.00 5.24 -20.38
CA LYS A 272 -16.70 5.36 -19.71
C LYS A 272 -16.02 4.01 -19.47
N VAL A 273 -16.77 3.01 -19.05
CA VAL A 273 -16.21 1.66 -18.83
C VAL A 273 -16.05 0.94 -20.16
N ALA A 274 -16.91 1.17 -21.14
CA ALA A 274 -16.75 0.67 -22.49
C ALA A 274 -15.43 1.17 -23.11
N ASP A 275 -15.10 2.44 -22.96
CA ASP A 275 -13.82 3.02 -23.41
C ASP A 275 -12.62 2.36 -22.75
N ILE A 276 -12.71 2.02 -21.46
CA ILE A 276 -11.65 1.27 -20.77
C ILE A 276 -11.44 -0.11 -21.40
N PHE A 277 -12.51 -0.84 -21.68
CA PHE A 277 -12.41 -2.14 -22.37
C PHE A 277 -11.87 -1.99 -23.80
N HIS A 278 -12.25 -0.95 -24.53
CA HIS A 278 -11.71 -0.69 -25.87
C HIS A 278 -10.22 -0.39 -25.82
N LYS A 279 -9.75 0.39 -24.85
CA LYS A 279 -8.35 0.81 -24.75
C LYS A 279 -7.45 -0.26 -24.15
N TYR A 280 -7.92 -0.97 -23.13
CA TYR A 280 -7.13 -1.90 -22.32
C TYR A 280 -7.63 -3.35 -22.33
N GLY A 281 -8.53 -3.70 -23.23
CA GLY A 281 -9.13 -5.04 -23.28
C GLY A 281 -8.10 -6.16 -23.47
N ASN A 282 -7.04 -5.92 -24.26
CA ASN A 282 -5.96 -6.89 -24.45
C ASN A 282 -5.15 -7.12 -23.14
N ASP A 283 -4.87 -6.07 -22.39
CA ASP A 283 -4.16 -6.16 -21.12
C ASP A 283 -5.01 -6.90 -20.08
N ILE A 284 -6.30 -6.55 -20.00
CA ILE A 284 -7.26 -7.24 -19.13
C ILE A 284 -7.31 -8.73 -19.48
N MET A 285 -7.45 -9.09 -20.78
CA MET A 285 -7.46 -10.49 -21.23
C MET A 285 -6.16 -11.21 -20.83
N GLY A 286 -5.01 -10.57 -21.00
CA GLY A 286 -3.72 -11.13 -20.62
C GLY A 286 -3.67 -11.54 -19.15
N ASP A 287 -4.15 -10.68 -18.27
CA ASP A 287 -4.10 -10.89 -16.82
C ASP A 287 -5.12 -11.91 -16.28
N VAL A 288 -6.23 -12.11 -17.01
CA VAL A 288 -7.31 -13.00 -16.57
C VAL A 288 -7.43 -14.29 -17.39
N LEU A 289 -6.51 -14.56 -18.31
CA LEU A 289 -6.57 -15.64 -19.29
C LEU A 289 -7.82 -15.55 -20.17
N GLY A 290 -8.17 -14.32 -20.57
CA GLY A 290 -9.27 -14.03 -21.47
C GLY A 290 -8.94 -14.40 -22.91
N THR A 291 -9.92 -14.91 -23.65
CA THR A 291 -9.82 -15.19 -25.09
C THR A 291 -10.50 -14.14 -25.93
N GLU A 292 -11.54 -13.52 -25.39
CA GLU A 292 -12.30 -12.45 -26.03
C GLU A 292 -12.97 -11.55 -24.99
N VAL A 293 -13.32 -10.35 -25.43
CA VAL A 293 -14.15 -9.39 -24.69
C VAL A 293 -15.32 -9.00 -25.57
N VAL A 294 -16.53 -9.25 -25.10
CA VAL A 294 -17.78 -9.01 -25.84
C VAL A 294 -18.59 -7.93 -25.12
N ALA A 295 -18.93 -6.88 -25.85
CA ALA A 295 -19.85 -5.86 -25.35
C ALA A 295 -21.29 -6.30 -25.68
N GLU A 296 -22.13 -6.36 -24.66
CA GLU A 296 -23.54 -6.67 -24.80
C GLU A 296 -24.38 -5.38 -24.78
N ALA A 297 -25.25 -5.24 -25.75
CA ALA A 297 -26.12 -4.05 -25.85
C ALA A 297 -27.18 -4.02 -24.74
N ASP A 298 -27.68 -5.19 -24.35
CA ASP A 298 -28.70 -5.37 -23.31
C ASP A 298 -28.11 -6.09 -22.09
N SER A 299 -28.78 -5.98 -20.95
CA SER A 299 -28.42 -6.76 -19.77
C SER A 299 -28.62 -8.27 -20.04
N PHE A 300 -27.73 -9.08 -19.56
CA PHE A 300 -27.77 -10.55 -19.68
C PHE A 300 -27.84 -11.20 -18.29
N ASP A 301 -28.45 -12.38 -18.21
CA ASP A 301 -28.70 -13.06 -16.95
C ASP A 301 -27.74 -14.25 -16.73
N SER A 302 -27.53 -14.56 -15.44
CA SER A 302 -26.71 -15.69 -15.02
C SER A 302 -27.39 -17.03 -15.42
N GLY A 303 -26.62 -17.88 -16.09
CA GLY A 303 -27.09 -19.18 -16.58
C GLY A 303 -27.50 -19.18 -18.04
N GLU A 304 -27.73 -18.05 -18.68
CA GLU A 304 -27.87 -18.01 -20.13
C GLU A 304 -26.54 -18.40 -20.80
N ASN A 305 -26.60 -19.37 -21.68
CA ASN A 305 -25.42 -19.87 -22.44
C ASN A 305 -24.21 -20.27 -21.57
N GLY A 306 -24.42 -20.59 -20.27
CA GLY A 306 -23.33 -20.95 -19.35
C GLY A 306 -22.48 -19.76 -18.87
N ILE A 307 -23.00 -18.56 -18.97
CA ILE A 307 -22.35 -17.34 -18.48
C ILE A 307 -22.64 -17.17 -16.99
N TYR A 308 -21.61 -16.99 -16.18
CA TYR A 308 -21.71 -16.51 -14.80
C TYR A 308 -21.62 -15.01 -14.80
N CYS A 309 -22.68 -14.30 -14.40
CA CYS A 309 -22.70 -12.86 -14.40
C CYS A 309 -22.98 -12.27 -13.02
N LYS A 310 -22.47 -11.03 -12.83
CA LYS A 310 -22.63 -10.30 -11.57
C LYS A 310 -22.52 -8.80 -11.81
N GLU A 311 -23.40 -8.05 -11.16
CA GLU A 311 -23.34 -6.59 -11.16
C GLU A 311 -22.32 -6.09 -10.14
N TRP A 312 -21.49 -5.12 -10.54
CA TRP A 312 -20.48 -4.49 -9.73
C TRP A 312 -20.58 -2.97 -9.76
N ASN A 313 -20.19 -2.33 -8.68
CA ASN A 313 -19.87 -0.91 -8.67
C ASN A 313 -18.35 -0.74 -8.71
N ILE A 314 -17.84 -0.19 -9.79
CA ILE A 314 -16.40 0.03 -10.03
C ILE A 314 -16.15 1.53 -10.05
N ASN A 315 -15.58 2.05 -8.96
CA ASN A 315 -15.25 3.47 -8.79
C ASN A 315 -16.44 4.42 -9.07
N GLY A 316 -17.65 3.99 -8.71
CA GLY A 316 -18.88 4.77 -8.90
C GLY A 316 -19.72 4.35 -10.09
N GLU A 317 -19.13 3.65 -11.08
CA GLU A 317 -19.83 3.20 -12.29
C GLU A 317 -20.44 1.80 -12.08
N LYS A 318 -21.65 1.61 -12.58
CA LYS A 318 -22.32 0.31 -12.57
C LYS A 318 -21.90 -0.50 -13.79
N VAL A 319 -21.49 -1.71 -13.56
CA VAL A 319 -21.00 -2.63 -14.61
C VAL A 319 -21.59 -4.01 -14.37
N LEU A 320 -22.28 -4.57 -15.35
CA LEU A 320 -22.61 -5.97 -15.37
C LEU A 320 -21.48 -6.71 -16.09
N LEU A 321 -20.83 -7.61 -15.38
CA LEU A 321 -19.78 -8.47 -15.92
C LEU A 321 -20.27 -9.90 -16.05
N GLY A 322 -19.84 -10.59 -17.09
CA GLY A 322 -20.06 -12.01 -17.30
C GLY A 322 -18.75 -12.73 -17.61
N VAL A 323 -18.61 -13.94 -17.10
CA VAL A 323 -17.49 -14.82 -17.44
C VAL A 323 -18.02 -16.18 -17.88
N LYS A 324 -17.48 -16.71 -18.96
CA LYS A 324 -17.82 -18.04 -19.47
C LYS A 324 -16.52 -18.81 -19.67
N LYS A 325 -16.51 -20.07 -19.25
CA LYS A 325 -15.38 -20.97 -19.51
C LYS A 325 -15.26 -21.20 -21.02
N GLY A 326 -14.09 -20.94 -21.58
CA GLY A 326 -13.77 -21.22 -22.97
C GLY A 326 -13.80 -22.73 -23.25
N GLU A 327 -14.22 -23.12 -24.43
CA GLU A 327 -14.03 -24.47 -24.91
C GLU A 327 -12.54 -24.70 -25.16
N ASN A 328 -11.98 -25.79 -24.60
CA ASN A 328 -10.56 -26.15 -24.72
C ASN A 328 -10.19 -26.54 -26.15
#